data_9094b16bd5a4b127e6adda0c821f3248
#
_entry.id   9094b16bd5a4b127e6adda0c821f3248
#
_cell.length_a   1.000
_cell.length_b   1.000
_cell.length_c   1.000
_cell.angle_alpha   90.00
_cell.angle_beta   90.00
_cell.angle_gamma   90.00
#
_symmetry.space_group_name_H-M   'P 1'
#
loop_
_entity.id
_entity.type
_entity.pdbx_description
1 polymer ?
#
loop_
_entity_poly.entity_id
_entity_poly.type
_entity_poly.pdbx_seq_one_letter_code
_entity_poly.pdbx_strand_id
1 'polypeptide(L)'
;MHIITFLKENWLNLALVVVGASAIIVYLLQKRSEERAAATKVILQIDQIEKNIAALKAKRSLDNISVYKIPAILEHSSWEECGYQFYKSMGRDDIRLIDDFFACAAELEKSRFAICNSLEIAWKHKDAELQARIAEILLRKENNGYNDDINTFISLFNPRPDIFTANLPIDILIENLNKFQVLSGTTAYKS
;
A
#
# COMPACT_ATOMS: atom_id res chain seq x y z
N MET A 1 7.88 -49.54 -46.88
CA MET A 1 7.03 -48.81 -47.88
C MET A 1 5.70 -48.33 -47.30
N HIS A 2 5.13 -49.02 -46.32
CA HIS A 2 3.81 -48.65 -45.74
C HIS A 2 3.74 -47.33 -44.95
N ILE A 3 4.83 -46.90 -44.29
CA ILE A 3 4.82 -45.67 -43.46
C ILE A 3 4.70 -44.42 -44.32
N ILE A 4 5.34 -44.37 -45.47
CA ILE A 4 5.30 -43.20 -46.39
C ILE A 4 3.91 -43.05 -47.03
N THR A 5 3.25 -44.16 -47.37
CA THR A 5 1.88 -44.14 -47.91
C THR A 5 0.88 -43.68 -46.84
N PHE A 6 1.00 -44.19 -45.60
CA PHE A 6 0.19 -43.78 -44.47
C PHE A 6 0.32 -42.27 -44.16
N LEU A 7 1.58 -41.75 -44.18
CA LEU A 7 1.84 -40.33 -43.97
C LEU A 7 1.23 -39.45 -45.10
N LYS A 8 1.26 -39.92 -46.36
CA LYS A 8 0.65 -39.17 -47.45
C LYS A 8 -0.88 -39.13 -47.36
N GLU A 9 -1.50 -40.21 -46.96
CA GLU A 9 -2.98 -40.29 -46.83
C GLU A 9 -3.51 -39.57 -45.62
N ASN A 10 -2.72 -39.46 -44.51
CA ASN A 10 -3.15 -38.88 -43.25
C ASN A 10 -2.39 -37.60 -42.85
N TRP A 11 -1.65 -36.97 -43.77
CA TRP A 11 -0.83 -35.81 -43.46
C TRP A 11 -1.64 -34.63 -42.89
N LEU A 12 -2.88 -34.46 -43.37
CA LEU A 12 -3.77 -33.40 -42.93
C LEU A 12 -4.22 -33.61 -41.47
N ASN A 13 -4.53 -34.86 -41.11
CA ASN A 13 -4.86 -35.23 -39.74
C ASN A 13 -3.64 -35.08 -38.81
N LEU A 14 -2.46 -35.44 -39.29
CA LEU A 14 -1.22 -35.25 -38.55
C LEU A 14 -0.91 -33.77 -38.32
N ALA A 15 -1.09 -32.95 -39.35
CA ALA A 15 -0.94 -31.48 -39.24
C ALA A 15 -1.91 -30.88 -38.22
N LEU A 16 -3.18 -31.31 -38.23
CA LEU A 16 -4.16 -30.87 -37.24
C LEU A 16 -3.80 -31.26 -35.82
N VAL A 17 -3.25 -32.48 -35.61
CA VAL A 17 -2.79 -32.90 -34.29
C VAL A 17 -1.59 -32.06 -33.81
N VAL A 18 -0.63 -31.77 -34.71
CA VAL A 18 0.52 -30.91 -34.38
C VAL A 18 0.08 -29.49 -34.01
N VAL A 19 -0.83 -28.91 -34.81
CA VAL A 19 -1.39 -27.56 -34.49
C VAL A 19 -2.14 -27.58 -33.18
N GLY A 20 -2.99 -28.58 -32.94
CA GLY A 20 -3.71 -28.72 -31.68
C GLY A 20 -2.76 -28.88 -30.45
N ALA A 21 -1.74 -29.72 -30.59
CA ALA A 21 -0.75 -29.90 -29.55
C ALA A 21 0.06 -28.62 -29.28
N SER A 22 0.46 -27.90 -30.33
CA SER A 22 1.17 -26.63 -30.18
C SER A 22 0.33 -25.57 -29.49
N ALA A 23 -0.96 -25.48 -29.79
CA ALA A 23 -1.89 -24.57 -29.11
C ALA A 23 -1.99 -24.88 -27.59
N ILE A 24 -2.07 -26.15 -27.21
CA ILE A 24 -2.07 -26.58 -25.80
C ILE A 24 -0.77 -26.20 -25.10
N ILE A 25 0.38 -26.43 -25.76
CA ILE A 25 1.69 -26.06 -25.20
C ILE A 25 1.78 -24.56 -24.98
N VAL A 26 1.40 -23.76 -25.98
CA VAL A 26 1.39 -22.30 -25.87
C VAL A 26 0.50 -21.85 -24.71
N TYR A 27 -0.71 -22.38 -24.61
CA TYR A 27 -1.63 -22.08 -23.51
C TYR A 27 -1.01 -22.40 -22.13
N LEU A 28 -0.38 -23.57 -21.98
CA LEU A 28 0.27 -23.95 -20.72
C LEU A 28 1.45 -23.06 -20.37
N LEU A 29 2.25 -22.66 -21.36
CA LEU A 29 3.36 -21.73 -21.16
C LEU A 29 2.87 -20.34 -20.75
N GLN A 30 1.83 -19.85 -21.42
CA GLN A 30 1.22 -18.57 -21.10
C GLN A 30 0.67 -18.57 -19.67
N LYS A 31 -0.09 -19.59 -19.30
CA LYS A 31 -0.63 -19.74 -17.94
C LYS A 31 0.47 -19.73 -16.87
N ARG A 32 1.56 -20.49 -17.09
CA ARG A 32 2.71 -20.48 -16.17
C ARG A 32 3.39 -19.11 -16.09
N SER A 33 3.44 -18.37 -17.19
CA SER A 33 3.99 -17.01 -17.22
C SER A 33 3.12 -16.05 -16.40
N GLU A 34 1.80 -16.17 -16.50
CA GLU A 34 0.83 -15.37 -15.73
C GLU A 34 0.93 -15.66 -14.21
N GLU A 35 0.99 -16.93 -13.83
CA GLU A 35 1.19 -17.35 -12.44
C GLU A 35 2.50 -16.81 -11.85
N ARG A 36 3.61 -16.85 -12.61
CA ARG A 36 4.89 -16.28 -12.19
C ARG A 36 4.84 -14.75 -12.05
N ALA A 37 4.18 -14.08 -12.99
CA ALA A 37 4.02 -12.64 -12.93
C ALA A 37 3.18 -12.22 -11.70
N ALA A 38 2.11 -12.96 -11.41
CA ALA A 38 1.28 -12.76 -10.23
C ALA A 38 2.08 -12.98 -8.94
N ALA A 39 2.86 -14.07 -8.85
CA ALA A 39 3.72 -14.35 -7.69
C ALA A 39 4.74 -13.23 -7.47
N THR A 40 5.41 -12.80 -8.53
CA THR A 40 6.38 -11.69 -8.46
C THR A 40 5.73 -10.41 -7.94
N LYS A 41 4.52 -10.09 -8.41
CA LYS A 41 3.76 -8.91 -7.97
C LYS A 41 3.46 -8.97 -6.47
N VAL A 42 3.00 -10.12 -5.97
CA VAL A 42 2.70 -10.34 -4.54
C VAL A 42 3.96 -10.25 -3.70
N ILE A 43 5.05 -10.92 -4.09
CA ILE A 43 6.34 -10.88 -3.37
C ILE A 43 6.88 -9.46 -3.26
N LEU A 44 6.93 -8.71 -4.36
CA LEU A 44 7.40 -7.32 -4.35
C LEU A 44 6.55 -6.43 -3.44
N GLN A 45 5.25 -6.69 -3.39
CA GLN A 45 4.37 -5.94 -2.49
C GLN A 45 4.61 -6.31 -1.02
N ILE A 46 4.82 -7.58 -0.69
CA ILE A 46 5.18 -8.04 0.66
C ILE A 46 6.46 -7.32 1.12
N ASP A 47 7.51 -7.35 0.30
CA ASP A 47 8.79 -6.68 0.61
C ASP A 47 8.61 -5.16 0.83
N GLN A 48 7.78 -4.52 0.01
CA GLN A 48 7.50 -3.09 0.16
C GLN A 48 6.73 -2.80 1.44
N ILE A 49 5.72 -3.59 1.78
CA ILE A 49 4.95 -3.47 3.02
C ILE A 49 5.88 -3.63 4.23
N GLU A 50 6.69 -4.68 4.27
CA GLU A 50 7.62 -4.93 5.36
C GLU A 50 8.62 -3.79 5.54
N LYS A 51 9.16 -3.27 4.45
CA LYS A 51 10.06 -2.11 4.45
C LYS A 51 9.39 -0.86 5.01
N ASN A 52 8.16 -0.57 4.61
CA ASN A 52 7.41 0.59 5.08
C ASN A 52 7.09 0.46 6.58
N ILE A 53 6.70 -0.73 7.04
CA ILE A 53 6.43 -1.02 8.45
C ILE A 53 7.72 -0.97 9.29
N ALA A 54 8.84 -1.49 8.79
CA ALA A 54 10.12 -1.38 9.46
C ALA A 54 10.56 0.08 9.63
N ALA A 55 10.36 0.91 8.59
CA ALA A 55 10.64 2.34 8.66
C ALA A 55 9.73 3.05 9.69
N LEU A 56 8.47 2.62 9.83
CA LEU A 56 7.55 3.13 10.83
C LEU A 56 7.99 2.74 12.25
N LYS A 57 8.35 1.46 12.47
CA LYS A 57 8.85 0.95 13.77
C LYS A 57 10.17 1.58 14.20
N ALA A 58 11.05 1.92 13.25
CA ALA A 58 12.34 2.54 13.55
C ALA A 58 12.22 3.97 14.10
N LYS A 59 11.11 4.63 13.88
CA LYS A 59 10.83 5.96 14.47
C LYS A 59 10.37 5.79 15.91
N ARG A 60 11.29 6.01 16.85
CA ARG A 60 11.06 5.82 18.30
C ARG A 60 9.96 6.71 18.90
N SER A 61 9.66 7.84 18.28
CA SER A 61 8.51 8.66 18.63
C SER A 61 7.59 8.74 17.42
N LEU A 62 6.44 8.11 17.52
CA LEU A 62 5.33 8.30 16.57
C LEU A 62 4.70 9.67 16.86
N ASP A 63 5.48 10.74 16.68
CA ASP A 63 4.86 12.05 16.60
C ASP A 63 4.02 12.12 15.31
N ASN A 64 2.95 12.87 15.37
CA ASN A 64 1.97 12.95 14.28
C ASN A 64 2.62 13.36 12.93
N ILE A 65 3.67 14.18 12.98
CA ILE A 65 4.39 14.68 11.80
C ILE A 65 5.18 13.56 11.13
N SER A 66 5.74 12.62 11.91
CA SER A 66 6.47 11.48 11.40
C SER A 66 5.59 10.52 10.62
N VAL A 67 4.37 10.26 11.10
CA VAL A 67 3.41 9.38 10.44
C VAL A 67 2.95 9.97 9.09
N TYR A 68 2.73 11.28 9.04
CA TYR A 68 2.33 11.97 7.80
C TYR A 68 3.37 11.83 6.67
N LYS A 69 4.66 11.76 7.00
CA LYS A 69 5.76 11.63 6.04
C LYS A 69 6.02 10.21 5.56
N ILE A 70 5.30 9.21 6.08
CA ILE A 70 5.49 7.83 5.66
C ILE A 70 4.57 7.54 4.47
N PRO A 71 5.10 6.95 3.39
CA PRO A 71 4.29 6.52 2.26
C PRO A 71 3.23 5.51 2.71
N ALA A 72 2.20 5.34 1.91
CA ALA A 72 1.16 4.35 2.14
C ALA A 72 1.77 2.96 2.35
N ILE A 73 1.25 2.23 3.33
CA ILE A 73 1.68 0.86 3.63
C ILE A 73 1.10 -0.09 2.60
N LEU A 74 -0.19 0.08 2.29
CA LEU A 74 -0.93 -0.71 1.33
C LEU A 74 -1.94 0.17 0.60
N GLU A 75 -1.69 0.47 -0.68
CA GLU A 75 -2.63 1.22 -1.53
C GLU A 75 -3.67 0.30 -2.17
N HIS A 76 -3.21 -0.83 -2.72
CA HIS A 76 -4.00 -1.87 -3.34
C HIS A 76 -3.44 -3.23 -2.94
N SER A 77 -4.32 -4.22 -2.74
CA SER A 77 -3.89 -5.57 -2.40
C SER A 77 -3.69 -6.41 -3.66
N SER A 78 -2.44 -6.68 -4.02
CA SER A 78 -2.14 -7.62 -5.11
C SER A 78 -2.57 -9.04 -4.77
N TRP A 79 -2.66 -9.38 -3.49
CA TRP A 79 -3.18 -10.65 -3.03
C TRP A 79 -4.68 -10.80 -3.31
N GLU A 80 -5.49 -9.77 -3.07
CA GLU A 80 -6.91 -9.78 -3.44
C GLU A 80 -7.12 -9.91 -4.95
N GLU A 81 -6.23 -9.30 -5.76
CA GLU A 81 -6.31 -9.37 -7.21
C GLU A 81 -5.89 -10.72 -7.79
N CYS A 82 -4.82 -11.33 -7.24
CA CYS A 82 -4.13 -12.47 -7.85
C CYS A 82 -4.16 -13.74 -6.98
N GLY A 83 -4.50 -13.66 -5.70
CA GLY A 83 -4.39 -14.76 -4.72
C GLY A 83 -5.12 -16.04 -5.13
N TYR A 84 -6.26 -15.90 -5.83
CA TYR A 84 -7.02 -17.04 -6.34
C TYR A 84 -6.22 -17.98 -7.25
N GLN A 85 -5.15 -17.48 -7.89
CA GLN A 85 -4.29 -18.27 -8.78
C GLN A 85 -3.46 -19.30 -7.99
N PHE A 86 -3.21 -19.03 -6.71
CA PHE A 86 -2.34 -19.85 -5.86
C PHE A 86 -3.09 -20.91 -5.04
N TYR A 87 -4.44 -20.86 -4.96
CA TYR A 87 -5.22 -21.81 -4.15
C TYR A 87 -5.04 -23.28 -4.51
N LYS A 88 -4.57 -23.58 -5.73
CA LYS A 88 -4.31 -24.95 -6.17
C LYS A 88 -2.88 -25.42 -5.92
N SER A 89 -1.94 -24.51 -5.81
CA SER A 89 -0.50 -24.79 -5.71
C SER A 89 0.04 -24.65 -4.29
N MET A 90 -0.60 -23.82 -3.46
CA MET A 90 -0.18 -23.54 -2.09
C MET A 90 -0.96 -24.35 -1.06
N GLY A 91 -0.32 -24.63 0.08
CA GLY A 91 -0.97 -25.22 1.24
C GLY A 91 -1.98 -24.26 1.88
N ARG A 92 -3.02 -24.81 2.52
CA ARG A 92 -4.06 -23.99 3.19
C ARG A 92 -3.45 -23.09 4.26
N ASP A 93 -2.45 -23.57 5.00
CA ASP A 93 -1.82 -22.80 6.08
C ASP A 93 -0.98 -21.64 5.52
N ASP A 94 -0.30 -21.84 4.39
CA ASP A 94 0.46 -20.79 3.70
C ASP A 94 -0.48 -19.70 3.16
N ILE A 95 -1.60 -20.08 2.55
CA ILE A 95 -2.63 -19.15 2.09
C ILE A 95 -3.14 -18.30 3.26
N ARG A 96 -3.46 -18.95 4.39
CA ARG A 96 -3.94 -18.26 5.58
C ARG A 96 -2.92 -17.26 6.13
N LEU A 97 -1.63 -17.63 6.14
CA LEU A 97 -0.56 -16.73 6.58
C LEU A 97 -0.48 -15.48 5.71
N ILE A 98 -0.64 -15.63 4.39
CA ILE A 98 -0.65 -14.49 3.47
C ILE A 98 -1.91 -13.64 3.65
N ASP A 99 -3.08 -14.28 3.78
CA ASP A 99 -4.34 -13.58 4.08
C ASP A 99 -4.22 -12.73 5.35
N ASP A 100 -3.74 -13.32 6.45
CA ASP A 100 -3.55 -12.64 7.73
C ASP A 100 -2.55 -11.49 7.62
N PHE A 101 -1.48 -11.66 6.83
CA PHE A 101 -0.49 -10.62 6.57
C PHE A 101 -1.10 -9.41 5.86
N PHE A 102 -1.83 -9.63 4.75
CA PHE A 102 -2.45 -8.53 4.01
C PHE A 102 -3.59 -7.87 4.80
N ALA A 103 -4.36 -8.65 5.55
CA ALA A 103 -5.38 -8.10 6.45
C ALA A 103 -4.77 -7.19 7.52
N CYS A 104 -3.67 -7.62 8.15
CA CYS A 104 -2.95 -6.81 9.12
C CYS A 104 -2.35 -5.53 8.48
N ALA A 105 -1.79 -5.62 7.27
CA ALA A 105 -1.28 -4.47 6.53
C ALA A 105 -2.40 -3.47 6.20
N ALA A 106 -3.59 -3.94 5.82
CA ALA A 106 -4.75 -3.10 5.55
C ALA A 106 -5.24 -2.36 6.80
N GLU A 107 -5.28 -3.02 7.97
CA GLU A 107 -5.65 -2.38 9.24
C GLU A 107 -4.61 -1.32 9.68
N LEU A 108 -3.32 -1.59 9.46
CA LEU A 108 -2.25 -0.61 9.68
C LEU A 108 -2.41 0.61 8.77
N GLU A 109 -2.70 0.41 7.49
CA GLU A 109 -2.92 1.51 6.54
C GLU A 109 -4.14 2.33 6.92
N LYS A 110 -5.24 1.69 7.32
CA LYS A 110 -6.45 2.37 7.79
C LYS A 110 -6.18 3.26 9.00
N SER A 111 -5.42 2.75 9.98
CA SER A 111 -5.02 3.52 11.15
C SER A 111 -4.11 4.70 10.79
N ARG A 112 -3.12 4.47 9.92
CA ARG A 112 -2.24 5.49 9.37
C ARG A 112 -3.03 6.58 8.64
N PHE A 113 -3.94 6.17 7.76
CA PHE A 113 -4.78 7.09 6.99
C PHE A 113 -5.66 7.95 7.90
N ALA A 114 -6.28 7.37 8.93
CA ALA A 114 -7.09 8.11 9.89
C ALA A 114 -6.27 9.21 10.60
N ILE A 115 -5.03 8.89 11.01
CA ILE A 115 -4.12 9.87 11.61
C ILE A 115 -3.77 10.97 10.60
N CYS A 116 -3.36 10.60 9.38
CA CYS A 116 -3.02 11.57 8.33
C CYS A 116 -4.18 12.51 8.01
N ASN A 117 -5.39 11.97 7.89
CA ASN A 117 -6.59 12.77 7.63
C ASN A 117 -6.91 13.76 8.77
N SER A 118 -6.79 13.31 10.02
CA SER A 118 -6.99 14.18 11.19
C SER A 118 -5.95 15.31 11.23
N LEU A 119 -4.69 15.00 10.89
CA LEU A 119 -3.63 15.99 10.76
C LEU A 119 -3.90 17.00 9.65
N GLU A 120 -4.34 16.54 8.49
CA GLU A 120 -4.68 17.43 7.37
C GLU A 120 -5.81 18.40 7.74
N ILE A 121 -6.84 17.91 8.41
CA ILE A 121 -7.94 18.74 8.91
C ILE A 121 -7.42 19.78 9.90
N ALA A 122 -6.57 19.38 10.85
CA ALA A 122 -5.99 20.29 11.83
C ALA A 122 -5.13 21.38 11.17
N TRP A 123 -4.36 21.03 10.15
CA TRP A 123 -3.58 22.01 9.36
C TRP A 123 -4.48 22.99 8.61
N LYS A 124 -5.56 22.51 7.98
CA LYS A 124 -6.52 23.37 7.27
C LYS A 124 -7.19 24.36 8.24
N HIS A 125 -7.54 23.92 9.44
CA HIS A 125 -8.08 24.81 10.47
C HIS A 125 -7.06 25.88 10.90
N LYS A 126 -5.80 25.49 11.10
CA LYS A 126 -4.75 26.42 11.50
C LYS A 126 -4.45 27.46 10.41
N ASP A 127 -4.45 27.04 9.15
CA ASP A 127 -4.30 27.94 8.01
C ASP A 127 -5.46 28.93 7.91
N ALA A 128 -6.69 28.47 8.09
CA ALA A 128 -7.87 29.34 8.11
C ALA A 128 -7.84 30.35 9.28
N GLU A 129 -7.39 29.93 10.47
CA GLU A 129 -7.18 30.81 11.61
C GLU A 129 -6.16 31.91 11.29
N LEU A 130 -5.02 31.53 10.70
CA LEU A 130 -3.98 32.46 10.29
C LEU A 130 -4.52 33.50 9.30
N GLN A 131 -5.21 33.04 8.25
CA GLN A 131 -5.79 33.93 7.23
C GLN A 131 -6.83 34.89 7.84
N ALA A 132 -7.70 34.38 8.72
CA ALA A 132 -8.69 35.22 9.39
C ALA A 132 -8.04 36.32 10.27
N ARG A 133 -6.99 35.98 11.00
CA ARG A 133 -6.25 36.95 11.85
C ARG A 133 -5.54 38.01 11.03
N ILE A 134 -4.85 37.58 9.92
CA ILE A 134 -4.23 38.54 9.00
C ILE A 134 -5.27 39.48 8.39
N ALA A 135 -6.44 38.93 7.96
CA ALA A 135 -7.52 39.75 7.42
C ALA A 135 -8.05 40.75 8.46
N GLU A 136 -8.21 40.35 9.73
CA GLU A 136 -8.63 41.25 10.82
C GLU A 136 -7.65 42.40 11.04
N ILE A 137 -6.32 42.12 11.06
CA ILE A 137 -5.28 43.15 11.18
C ILE A 137 -5.31 44.10 9.97
N LEU A 138 -5.51 43.55 8.76
CA LEU A 138 -5.61 44.38 7.55
C LEU A 138 -6.84 45.31 7.53
N LEU A 139 -7.96 44.84 8.06
CA LEU A 139 -9.18 45.66 8.17
C LEU A 139 -9.06 46.81 9.20
N ARG A 140 -8.22 46.66 10.23
CA ARG A 140 -7.92 47.72 11.22
C ARG A 140 -6.96 48.81 10.68
N LYS A 141 -6.76 48.86 9.37
CA LYS A 141 -5.75 49.60 8.59
C LYS A 141 -5.78 51.14 8.78
N GLU A 142 -6.70 51.69 9.51
CA GLU A 142 -6.81 53.15 9.73
C GLU A 142 -5.76 53.71 10.71
N ASN A 143 -4.96 52.85 11.39
CA ASN A 143 -3.92 53.24 12.33
C ASN A 143 -2.53 52.85 11.83
N ASN A 144 -1.59 53.81 11.93
CA ASN A 144 -0.16 53.69 11.43
C ASN A 144 0.69 52.58 12.07
N GLY A 145 0.13 51.68 12.92
CA GLY A 145 0.82 50.55 13.58
C GLY A 145 0.68 49.17 12.89
N TYR A 146 0.04 49.12 11.77
CA TYR A 146 -0.32 47.90 11.04
C TYR A 146 0.84 46.90 10.79
N ASN A 147 2.03 47.37 10.40
CA ASN A 147 3.18 46.49 10.15
C ASN A 147 3.73 45.87 11.44
N ASP A 148 3.68 46.62 12.55
CA ASP A 148 4.15 46.12 13.85
C ASP A 148 3.15 45.10 14.41
N ASP A 149 1.84 45.29 14.18
CA ASP A 149 0.81 44.32 14.56
C ASP A 149 0.96 43.00 13.81
N ILE A 150 1.24 43.03 12.50
CA ILE A 150 1.50 41.81 11.71
C ILE A 150 2.78 41.09 12.17
N ASN A 151 3.88 41.83 12.33
CA ASN A 151 5.14 41.26 12.78
C ASN A 151 5.02 40.63 14.17
N THR A 152 4.31 41.33 15.09
CA THR A 152 4.02 40.83 16.43
C THR A 152 3.18 39.54 16.36
N PHE A 153 2.12 39.54 15.53
CA PHE A 153 1.28 38.36 15.34
C PHE A 153 2.09 37.17 14.78
N ILE A 154 2.89 37.39 13.71
CA ILE A 154 3.73 36.34 13.11
C ILE A 154 4.73 35.77 14.15
N SER A 155 5.32 36.61 14.98
CA SER A 155 6.29 36.19 16.01
C SER A 155 5.65 35.35 17.12
N LEU A 156 4.38 35.61 17.45
CA LEU A 156 3.63 34.92 18.48
C LEU A 156 2.81 33.72 17.94
N PHE A 157 2.61 33.69 16.61
CA PHE A 157 1.82 32.64 15.99
C PHE A 157 2.53 31.28 16.07
N ASN A 158 1.90 30.35 16.77
CA ASN A 158 2.37 28.97 16.75
C ASN A 158 1.94 28.28 15.45
N PRO A 159 2.87 27.96 14.53
CA PRO A 159 2.51 27.33 13.26
C PRO A 159 2.06 25.88 13.43
N ARG A 160 2.27 25.27 14.62
CA ARG A 160 1.84 23.89 14.85
C ARG A 160 0.33 23.85 15.11
N PRO A 161 -0.42 22.99 14.45
CA PRO A 161 -1.82 22.78 14.77
C PRO A 161 -1.96 22.21 16.18
N ASP A 162 -2.96 22.70 16.92
CA ASP A 162 -3.33 22.14 18.21
C ASP A 162 -4.04 20.79 17.96
N ILE A 163 -3.27 19.72 17.97
CA ILE A 163 -3.81 18.38 17.77
C ILE A 163 -4.10 17.78 19.13
N PHE A 164 -5.36 17.52 19.39
CA PHE A 164 -5.77 16.73 20.54
C PHE A 164 -5.33 15.28 20.31
N THR A 165 -4.14 14.92 20.79
CA THR A 165 -3.56 13.57 20.66
C THR A 165 -4.48 12.49 21.24
N ALA A 166 -5.34 12.84 22.20
CA ALA A 166 -6.33 11.94 22.77
C ALA A 166 -7.38 11.40 21.77
N ASN A 167 -7.57 12.08 20.64
CA ASN A 167 -8.54 11.68 19.61
C ASN A 167 -7.89 10.97 18.42
N LEU A 168 -6.56 10.83 18.42
CA LEU A 168 -5.87 10.14 17.33
C LEU A 168 -5.75 8.65 17.65
N PRO A 169 -6.00 7.76 16.68
CA PRO A 169 -5.90 6.32 16.88
C PRO A 169 -4.44 5.81 16.89
N ILE A 170 -3.56 6.55 17.59
CA ILE A 170 -2.13 6.22 17.69
C ILE A 170 -1.94 4.90 18.45
N ASP A 171 -2.68 4.69 19.52
CA ASP A 171 -2.59 3.46 20.32
C ASP A 171 -3.01 2.24 19.48
N ILE A 172 -4.04 2.40 18.64
CA ILE A 172 -4.48 1.35 17.70
C ILE A 172 -3.38 1.06 16.67
N LEU A 173 -2.74 2.10 16.14
CA LEU A 173 -1.62 1.93 15.21
C LEU A 173 -0.45 1.19 15.88
N ILE A 174 -0.08 1.56 17.10
CA ILE A 174 1.00 0.91 17.86
C ILE A 174 0.64 -0.56 18.17
N GLU A 175 -0.59 -0.83 18.58
CA GLU A 175 -1.08 -2.19 18.84
C GLU A 175 -0.99 -3.06 17.59
N ASN A 176 -1.44 -2.55 16.45
CA ASN A 176 -1.38 -3.26 15.17
C ASN A 176 0.07 -3.44 14.69
N LEU A 177 0.96 -2.45 14.89
CA LEU A 177 2.39 -2.58 14.61
C LEU A 177 3.05 -3.68 15.43
N ASN A 178 2.64 -3.85 16.69
CA ASN A 178 3.18 -4.90 17.55
C ASN A 178 2.67 -6.29 17.17
N LYS A 179 1.46 -6.39 16.63
CA LYS A 179 0.88 -7.66 16.12
C LYS A 179 1.46 -8.07 14.76
N PHE A 180 2.02 -7.13 14.00
CA PHE A 180 2.49 -7.40 12.66
C PHE A 180 3.67 -8.38 12.65
N GLN A 181 3.51 -9.48 11.91
CA GLN A 181 4.50 -10.51 11.71
C GLN A 181 5.09 -10.42 10.30
N VAL A 182 6.42 -10.58 10.22
CA VAL A 182 7.16 -10.57 8.95
C VAL A 182 6.92 -11.90 8.23
N LEU A 183 6.59 -11.82 6.94
CA LEU A 183 6.31 -13.00 6.10
C LEU A 183 7.54 -13.47 5.32
N SER A 184 8.47 -12.57 4.98
CA SER A 184 9.64 -12.81 4.11
C SER A 184 10.59 -13.93 4.59
N GLY A 185 10.49 -14.39 5.84
CA GLY A 185 11.26 -15.52 6.38
C GLY A 185 10.53 -16.85 6.40
N THR A 186 9.26 -16.89 6.05
CA THR A 186 8.39 -18.08 6.19
C THR A 186 8.42 -19.01 4.98
N THR A 187 7.84 -20.19 5.14
CA THR A 187 7.64 -21.14 4.02
C THR A 187 6.66 -20.59 2.99
N ALA A 188 5.61 -19.89 3.44
CA ALA A 188 4.60 -19.27 2.59
C ALA A 188 5.17 -18.24 1.60
N TYR A 189 6.25 -17.54 1.96
CA TYR A 189 6.95 -16.61 1.07
C TYR A 189 7.79 -17.33 0.00
N LYS A 190 8.20 -18.57 0.27
CA LYS A 190 9.07 -19.37 -0.60
C LYS A 190 8.31 -20.35 -1.49
N SER A 191 7.05 -20.64 -1.18
CA SER A 191 6.17 -21.54 -1.93
C SER A 191 5.56 -20.87 -3.16
#